data_a1e966a38f3631f1f9cda34dc2b14d9b
#
_entry.id   a1e966a38f3631f1f9cda34dc2b14d9b
#
_cell.length_a   1.000
_cell.length_b   1.000
_cell.length_c   1.000
_cell.angle_alpha   90.00
_cell.angle_beta   90.00
_cell.angle_gamma   90.00
#
_symmetry.space_group_name_H-M   'P 1'
#
loop_
_entity.id
_entity.type
_entity.pdbx_description
1 polymer ?
#
loop_
_entity_poly.entity_id
_entity_poly.type
_entity_poly.pdbx_seq_one_letter_code
_entity_poly.pdbx_strand_id
1 'polypeptide(L)'
;LQILPKELPMSNRIAPASAVAILLASLCLPAHAQQPVPQGYDAHLMREVDDYRRTHERLILAELDALTRLRSIAADPAGLAAAAQALQERLRARGFESAELRDAPGTPVVVFGSLSRPGARRTVVFYAHYDGQPVTPSQWNSDPFVPVLRSAAPEGGARDIDWQGTRGPLDPQWRLFGRAVADDKASIVAFLSAFDALSAAGRKPAVNIKVVWEGEEEAGSPHLETILRANRERLAGDLWLIGDAPVHQSREPTLYFGARGVVGLEMTVYGPVRAVHDGHYGNWVPNPAAMAAQLISQMRDDEGRILIPGFLDDVRPIPAQALAAVGQLPLVEDSLKRELAIERSEGREGLTASTLRPALNIRGLRSGQVGSEAASAIPVDAVVSIDFRLVPQQTPSGVQEKVAAFLRAQGWTVVAGAPDIAQRRSHPRLVRLVWQPGYPGLETDMSLPAARAAIAAMHRATQQPVALLPMMGASVPIYLFADIFKVPVIGLPIVNHDDNQHAANENLRLQNLWDGIDAYAAMMSDLQW
;
A
#
# COMPACT_ATOMS: atom_id res chain seq x y z
N LEU A 1 -32.77 -7.65 57.64
CA LEU A 1 -34.11 -7.03 57.75
C LEU A 1 -34.67 -6.85 56.36
N GLN A 2 -35.70 -7.67 56.07
CA GLN A 2 -36.56 -7.61 54.89
C GLN A 2 -37.50 -6.40 55.02
N ILE A 3 -37.76 -5.67 53.95
CA ILE A 3 -39.02 -4.94 53.74
C ILE A 3 -39.40 -5.07 52.26
N LEU A 4 -40.53 -5.74 52.00
CA LEU A 4 -41.26 -5.93 50.77
C LEU A 4 -42.12 -4.69 50.40
N PRO A 5 -42.58 -4.55 49.14
CA PRO A 5 -43.20 -3.35 48.61
C PRO A 5 -44.69 -3.30 48.86
N LYS A 6 -45.24 -2.07 48.93
CA LYS A 6 -46.68 -1.78 48.92
C LYS A 6 -47.22 -1.63 47.52
N GLU A 7 -48.26 -2.40 47.21
CA GLU A 7 -49.18 -2.22 46.08
C GLU A 7 -50.08 -0.98 46.27
N LEU A 8 -50.40 -0.31 45.16
CA LEU A 8 -51.51 0.64 45.05
C LEU A 8 -52.30 0.39 43.76
N PRO A 9 -53.61 0.70 43.73
CA PRO A 9 -54.59 -0.05 42.98
C PRO A 9 -54.90 0.45 41.57
N MET A 10 -55.38 -0.48 40.74
CA MET A 10 -55.90 -0.22 39.41
C MET A 10 -57.20 0.61 39.41
N SER A 11 -57.25 1.63 38.57
CA SER A 11 -58.49 2.30 38.19
C SER A 11 -58.74 2.10 36.69
N ASN A 12 -59.75 1.30 36.37
CA ASN A 12 -60.36 1.13 35.04
C ASN A 12 -60.97 2.48 34.59
N ARG A 13 -60.50 2.98 33.45
CA ARG A 13 -61.32 3.85 32.57
C ARG A 13 -61.17 3.43 31.13
N ILE A 14 -62.27 2.89 30.60
CA ILE A 14 -62.51 2.59 29.20
C ILE A 14 -62.70 3.95 28.46
N ALA A 15 -62.00 4.17 27.39
CA ALA A 15 -62.25 5.22 26.41
C ALA A 15 -62.11 4.61 24.97
N PRO A 16 -62.80 5.18 23.97
CA PRO A 16 -63.27 4.43 22.82
C PRO A 16 -62.25 4.25 21.71
N ALA A 17 -62.47 3.21 20.91
CA ALA A 17 -61.72 2.84 19.75
C ALA A 17 -61.63 3.98 18.71
N SER A 18 -60.43 4.48 18.48
CA SER A 18 -60.10 5.28 17.29
C SER A 18 -59.47 4.32 16.26
N ALA A 19 -60.12 4.22 15.11
CA ALA A 19 -59.62 3.47 13.96
C ALA A 19 -58.30 4.09 13.47
N VAL A 20 -57.20 3.35 13.65
CA VAL A 20 -55.90 3.70 13.05
C VAL A 20 -55.88 3.08 11.65
N ALA A 21 -56.02 3.94 10.64
CA ALA A 21 -55.79 3.59 9.26
C ALA A 21 -54.29 3.29 9.11
N ILE A 22 -53.93 2.00 8.91
CA ILE A 22 -52.60 1.60 8.56
C ILE A 22 -52.37 2.01 7.10
N LEU A 23 -51.68 3.13 6.89
CA LEU A 23 -51.07 3.48 5.61
C LEU A 23 -49.90 2.53 5.40
N LEU A 24 -50.08 1.52 4.53
CA LEU A 24 -49.00 0.76 3.94
C LEU A 24 -48.16 1.71 3.08
N ALA A 25 -47.16 2.34 3.68
CA ALA A 25 -46.08 2.97 2.94
C ALA A 25 -45.26 1.83 2.31
N SER A 26 -45.52 1.57 1.03
CA SER A 26 -44.63 0.77 0.21
C SER A 26 -43.23 1.38 0.27
N LEU A 27 -42.33 0.78 1.04
CA LEU A 27 -40.90 1.03 0.97
C LEU A 27 -40.45 0.64 -0.44
N CYS A 28 -40.53 1.57 -1.38
CA CYS A 28 -39.70 1.52 -2.58
C CYS A 28 -38.27 1.57 -2.10
N LEU A 29 -37.60 0.42 -2.01
CA LEU A 29 -36.17 0.35 -2.03
C LEU A 29 -35.72 1.20 -3.25
N PRO A 30 -34.79 2.14 -3.10
CA PRO A 30 -34.25 2.81 -4.26
C PRO A 30 -33.72 1.71 -5.17
N ALA A 31 -34.31 1.59 -6.38
CA ALA A 31 -33.69 0.85 -7.45
C ALA A 31 -32.27 1.40 -7.52
N HIS A 32 -31.25 0.53 -7.40
CA HIS A 32 -29.89 0.91 -7.75
C HIS A 32 -30.01 1.48 -9.15
N ALA A 33 -29.99 2.79 -9.28
CA ALA A 33 -29.86 3.44 -10.56
C ALA A 33 -28.57 2.87 -11.13
N GLN A 34 -28.68 2.08 -12.20
CA GLN A 34 -27.53 1.67 -12.97
C GLN A 34 -26.80 2.96 -13.28
N GLN A 35 -25.62 3.12 -12.68
CA GLN A 35 -24.77 4.25 -12.99
C GLN A 35 -24.57 4.21 -14.52
N PRO A 36 -24.68 5.32 -15.23
CA PRO A 36 -24.49 5.32 -16.67
C PRO A 36 -23.11 4.72 -16.96
N VAL A 37 -23.07 3.77 -17.90
CA VAL A 37 -21.83 3.18 -18.40
C VAL A 37 -20.88 4.34 -18.69
N PRO A 38 -19.65 4.37 -18.14
CA PRO A 38 -18.73 5.47 -18.33
C PRO A 38 -18.58 5.79 -19.80
N GLN A 39 -18.70 7.06 -20.17
CA GLN A 39 -18.50 7.47 -21.56
C GLN A 39 -17.10 7.04 -22.01
N GLY A 40 -17.04 6.13 -22.98
CA GLY A 40 -15.78 5.68 -23.56
C GLY A 40 -15.48 4.18 -23.46
N TYR A 41 -16.30 3.36 -22.79
CA TYR A 41 -16.08 1.90 -22.74
C TYR A 41 -15.95 1.29 -24.15
N ASP A 42 -14.80 0.65 -24.42
CA ASP A 42 -14.55 -0.04 -25.69
C ASP A 42 -14.98 -1.51 -25.59
N ALA A 43 -16.27 -1.74 -25.79
CA ALA A 43 -16.85 -3.09 -25.75
C ALA A 43 -16.26 -4.05 -26.81
N HIS A 44 -15.65 -3.54 -27.88
CA HIS A 44 -15.02 -4.41 -28.90
C HIS A 44 -13.66 -4.89 -28.39
N LEU A 45 -12.80 -3.97 -27.95
CA LEU A 45 -11.50 -4.28 -27.38
C LEU A 45 -11.65 -5.22 -26.19
N MET A 46 -12.54 -4.89 -25.25
CA MET A 46 -12.69 -5.68 -24.02
C MET A 46 -13.24 -7.09 -24.31
N ARG A 47 -14.09 -7.29 -25.30
CA ARG A 47 -14.47 -8.64 -25.73
C ARG A 47 -13.29 -9.45 -26.29
N GLU A 48 -12.46 -8.86 -27.11
CA GLU A 48 -11.27 -9.54 -27.67
C GLU A 48 -10.29 -9.95 -26.55
N VAL A 49 -10.07 -9.06 -25.56
CA VAL A 49 -9.21 -9.35 -24.39
C VAL A 49 -9.83 -10.42 -23.51
N ASP A 50 -11.13 -10.34 -23.22
CA ASP A 50 -11.85 -11.32 -22.40
C ASP A 50 -11.92 -12.71 -23.08
N ASP A 51 -12.14 -12.77 -24.38
CA ASP A 51 -12.14 -14.02 -25.15
C ASP A 51 -10.76 -14.70 -25.12
N TYR A 52 -9.69 -13.90 -25.27
CA TYR A 52 -8.33 -14.41 -25.10
C TYR A 52 -8.10 -14.91 -23.68
N ARG A 53 -8.40 -14.10 -22.67
CA ARG A 53 -8.23 -14.44 -21.26
C ARG A 53 -8.97 -15.74 -20.91
N ARG A 54 -10.25 -15.87 -21.26
CA ARG A 54 -11.09 -17.06 -20.96
C ARG A 54 -10.53 -18.34 -21.59
N THR A 55 -9.97 -18.25 -22.78
CA THR A 55 -9.37 -19.40 -23.46
C THR A 55 -7.98 -19.75 -22.94
N HIS A 56 -7.30 -18.79 -22.26
CA HIS A 56 -5.93 -18.94 -21.76
C HIS A 56 -5.79 -18.86 -20.23
N GLU A 57 -6.88 -18.86 -19.46
CA GLU A 57 -6.85 -18.72 -17.97
C GLU A 57 -5.78 -19.60 -17.32
N ARG A 58 -5.71 -20.87 -17.74
CA ARG A 58 -4.73 -21.82 -17.16
C ARG A 58 -3.29 -21.55 -17.57
N LEU A 59 -3.06 -21.04 -18.77
CA LEU A 59 -1.72 -20.65 -19.21
C LEU A 59 -1.25 -19.40 -18.48
N ILE A 60 -2.15 -18.43 -18.30
CA ILE A 60 -1.89 -17.20 -17.53
C ILE A 60 -1.57 -17.57 -16.07
N LEU A 61 -2.37 -18.43 -15.47
CA LEU A 61 -2.14 -18.88 -14.09
C LEU A 61 -0.85 -19.69 -13.95
N ALA A 62 -0.53 -20.55 -14.95
CA ALA A 62 0.71 -21.30 -15.00
C ALA A 62 1.94 -20.39 -15.15
N GLU A 63 1.84 -19.28 -15.88
CA GLU A 63 2.90 -18.28 -15.98
C GLU A 63 3.17 -17.60 -14.63
N LEU A 64 2.12 -17.23 -13.89
CA LEU A 64 2.23 -16.66 -12.55
C LEU A 64 2.79 -17.69 -11.55
N ASP A 65 2.29 -18.93 -11.57
CA ASP A 65 2.78 -20.03 -10.75
C ASP A 65 4.29 -20.25 -10.98
N ALA A 66 4.70 -20.33 -12.25
CA ALA A 66 6.11 -20.54 -12.60
C ALA A 66 7.02 -19.40 -12.12
N LEU A 67 6.58 -18.15 -12.22
CA LEU A 67 7.35 -17.00 -11.71
C LEU A 67 7.39 -17.00 -10.18
N THR A 68 6.31 -17.35 -9.50
CA THR A 68 6.26 -17.39 -8.03
C THR A 68 7.16 -18.48 -7.46
N ARG A 69 7.32 -19.62 -8.16
CA ARG A 69 8.27 -20.69 -7.78
C ARG A 69 9.72 -20.25 -7.83
N LEU A 70 10.06 -19.23 -8.59
CA LEU A 70 11.37 -18.62 -8.55
C LEU A 70 11.49 -17.78 -7.27
N ARG A 71 12.32 -18.27 -6.34
CA ARG A 71 12.50 -17.71 -5.00
C ARG A 71 13.26 -16.38 -5.04
N SER A 72 12.65 -15.37 -5.61
CA SER A 72 13.24 -14.04 -5.79
C SER A 72 13.08 -13.17 -4.53
N ILE A 73 13.87 -13.46 -3.52
CA ILE A 73 13.96 -12.66 -2.28
C ILE A 73 15.42 -12.23 -2.06
N ALA A 74 15.65 -11.14 -1.34
CA ALA A 74 16.99 -10.60 -1.08
C ALA A 74 17.96 -11.64 -0.48
N ALA A 75 17.44 -12.60 0.30
CA ALA A 75 18.23 -13.69 0.88
C ALA A 75 18.62 -14.80 -0.12
N ASP A 76 18.11 -14.79 -1.36
CA ASP A 76 18.37 -15.77 -2.40
C ASP A 76 18.80 -15.11 -3.73
N PRO A 77 20.07 -14.69 -3.87
CA PRO A 77 20.56 -14.05 -5.09
C PRO A 77 20.45 -14.94 -6.34
N ALA A 78 20.49 -16.27 -6.18
CA ALA A 78 20.34 -17.20 -7.30
C ALA A 78 18.89 -17.20 -7.80
N GLY A 79 17.92 -17.18 -6.89
CA GLY A 79 16.51 -17.07 -7.22
C GLY A 79 16.17 -15.73 -7.88
N LEU A 80 16.75 -14.62 -7.42
CA LEU A 80 16.64 -13.32 -8.08
C LEU A 80 17.18 -13.34 -9.51
N ALA A 81 18.38 -13.91 -9.72
CA ALA A 81 18.97 -14.01 -11.05
C ALA A 81 18.14 -14.90 -11.99
N ALA A 82 17.62 -16.03 -11.49
CA ALA A 82 16.75 -16.91 -12.26
C ALA A 82 15.44 -16.21 -12.66
N ALA A 83 14.85 -15.42 -11.76
CA ALA A 83 13.65 -14.63 -12.05
C ALA A 83 13.93 -13.57 -13.13
N ALA A 84 15.03 -12.81 -12.99
CA ALA A 84 15.43 -11.82 -13.99
C ALA A 84 15.63 -12.44 -15.38
N GLN A 85 16.32 -13.58 -15.45
CA GLN A 85 16.52 -14.32 -16.72
C GLN A 85 15.18 -14.75 -17.31
N ALA A 86 14.32 -15.37 -16.51
CA ALA A 86 13.01 -15.84 -16.94
C ALA A 86 12.12 -14.69 -17.49
N LEU A 87 12.20 -13.49 -16.89
CA LEU A 87 11.49 -12.30 -17.35
C LEU A 87 12.05 -11.77 -18.67
N GLN A 88 13.37 -11.75 -18.85
CA GLN A 88 13.97 -11.37 -20.12
C GLN A 88 13.58 -12.31 -21.26
N GLU A 89 13.57 -13.62 -21.01
CA GLU A 89 13.14 -14.62 -22.00
C GLU A 89 11.68 -14.37 -22.43
N ARG A 90 10.79 -14.07 -21.49
CA ARG A 90 9.39 -13.74 -21.76
C ARG A 90 9.22 -12.47 -22.60
N LEU A 91 10.01 -11.44 -22.33
CA LEU A 91 10.04 -10.22 -23.12
C LEU A 91 10.54 -10.47 -24.54
N ARG A 92 11.66 -11.20 -24.69
CA ARG A 92 12.21 -11.53 -26.02
C ARG A 92 11.25 -12.37 -26.85
N ALA A 93 10.56 -13.34 -26.23
CA ALA A 93 9.56 -14.15 -26.92
C ALA A 93 8.39 -13.32 -27.49
N ARG A 94 8.12 -12.14 -26.90
CA ARG A 94 7.11 -11.18 -27.34
C ARG A 94 7.65 -10.06 -28.24
N GLY A 95 8.90 -10.17 -28.67
CA GLY A 95 9.55 -9.23 -29.59
C GLY A 95 10.11 -7.96 -28.96
N PHE A 96 10.21 -7.91 -27.63
CA PHE A 96 10.90 -6.81 -26.97
C PHE A 96 12.43 -6.97 -27.08
N GLU A 97 13.11 -5.85 -27.28
CA GLU A 97 14.53 -5.79 -26.91
C GLU A 97 14.62 -5.85 -25.38
N SER A 98 15.49 -6.69 -24.85
CA SER A 98 15.64 -6.83 -23.40
C SER A 98 17.09 -6.80 -22.96
N ALA A 99 17.35 -6.13 -21.85
CA ALA A 99 18.65 -5.99 -21.23
C ALA A 99 18.55 -6.03 -19.68
N GLU A 100 19.69 -6.33 -19.06
CA GLU A 100 19.90 -6.17 -17.62
C GLU A 100 20.55 -4.80 -17.36
N LEU A 101 20.04 -4.09 -16.37
CA LEU A 101 20.66 -2.87 -15.85
C LEU A 101 21.12 -3.16 -14.42
N ARG A 102 22.38 -2.81 -14.11
CA ARG A 102 22.99 -3.03 -12.80
C ARG A 102 23.75 -1.77 -12.36
N ASP A 103 23.84 -1.57 -11.08
CA ASP A 103 24.73 -0.57 -10.48
C ASP A 103 26.17 -1.12 -10.44
N ALA A 104 26.33 -2.37 -9.94
CA ALA A 104 27.62 -3.04 -9.82
C ALA A 104 27.51 -4.55 -10.07
N PRO A 105 28.62 -5.23 -10.36
CA PRO A 105 28.64 -6.69 -10.44
C PRO A 105 28.15 -7.33 -9.12
N GLY A 106 27.20 -8.28 -9.23
CA GLY A 106 26.64 -8.98 -8.07
C GLY A 106 25.44 -8.31 -7.40
N THR A 107 25.07 -7.08 -7.79
CA THR A 107 23.83 -6.45 -7.33
C THR A 107 22.63 -7.02 -8.08
N PRO A 108 21.42 -6.96 -7.50
CA PRO A 108 20.18 -7.30 -8.18
C PRO A 108 20.02 -6.53 -9.50
N VAL A 109 19.31 -7.11 -10.42
CA VAL A 109 19.10 -6.53 -11.76
C VAL A 109 17.80 -5.80 -11.83
N VAL A 110 17.78 -4.69 -12.56
CA VAL A 110 16.57 -4.17 -13.19
C VAL A 110 16.47 -4.80 -14.57
N VAL A 111 15.40 -5.54 -14.83
CA VAL A 111 15.07 -6.07 -16.15
C VAL A 111 14.45 -4.95 -16.98
N PHE A 112 15.16 -4.57 -18.04
CA PHE A 112 14.68 -3.58 -19.00
C PHE A 112 14.16 -4.28 -20.25
N GLY A 113 13.03 -3.77 -20.76
CA GLY A 113 12.51 -4.14 -22.08
C GLY A 113 12.06 -2.93 -22.87
N SER A 114 12.18 -2.97 -24.19
CA SER A 114 11.64 -1.92 -25.07
C SER A 114 11.03 -2.49 -26.33
N LEU A 115 9.90 -1.90 -26.73
CA LEU A 115 9.21 -2.19 -27.98
C LEU A 115 8.83 -0.87 -28.66
N SER A 116 9.51 -0.57 -29.75
CA SER A 116 9.22 0.60 -30.56
C SER A 116 8.03 0.36 -31.49
N ARG A 117 7.13 1.32 -31.56
CA ARG A 117 5.96 1.28 -32.41
C ARG A 117 6.09 2.34 -33.50
N PRO A 118 6.23 1.97 -34.80
CA PRO A 118 6.28 2.93 -35.87
C PRO A 118 5.05 3.85 -35.86
N GLY A 119 5.29 5.15 -35.83
CA GLY A 119 4.25 6.19 -35.80
C GLY A 119 3.75 6.58 -34.43
N ALA A 120 4.12 5.87 -33.37
CA ALA A 120 3.82 6.29 -32.00
C ALA A 120 4.58 7.57 -31.63
N ARG A 121 3.86 8.53 -31.02
CA ARG A 121 4.43 9.82 -30.59
C ARG A 121 4.85 9.82 -29.12
N ARG A 122 4.34 8.86 -28.35
CA ARG A 122 4.55 8.79 -26.90
C ARG A 122 5.22 7.48 -26.53
N THR A 123 5.97 7.53 -25.45
CA THR A 123 6.60 6.37 -24.82
C THR A 123 6.08 6.24 -23.39
N VAL A 124 5.51 5.09 -23.07
CA VAL A 124 5.03 4.75 -21.73
C VAL A 124 5.97 3.72 -21.12
N VAL A 125 6.38 3.98 -19.88
CA VAL A 125 7.23 3.07 -19.10
C VAL A 125 6.35 2.38 -18.07
N PHE A 126 6.34 1.04 -18.09
CA PHE A 126 5.61 0.21 -17.13
C PHE A 126 6.62 -0.34 -16.11
N TYR A 127 6.42 0.06 -14.86
CA TYR A 127 7.22 -0.40 -13.74
C TYR A 127 6.46 -1.45 -12.93
N ALA A 128 7.20 -2.45 -12.48
CA ALA A 128 6.81 -3.45 -11.50
C ALA A 128 8.08 -3.97 -10.81
N HIS A 129 7.93 -4.75 -9.75
CA HIS A 129 9.07 -5.47 -9.17
C HIS A 129 8.84 -6.98 -9.17
N TYR A 130 9.94 -7.75 -9.14
CA TYR A 130 9.86 -9.21 -9.20
C TYR A 130 10.45 -9.90 -7.97
N ASP A 131 11.02 -9.14 -7.05
CA ASP A 131 11.40 -9.64 -5.74
C ASP A 131 10.20 -9.68 -4.79
N GLY A 132 10.40 -10.24 -3.62
CA GLY A 132 9.37 -10.36 -2.60
C GLY A 132 9.97 -10.27 -1.20
N GLN A 133 9.14 -9.99 -0.23
CA GLN A 133 9.48 -9.91 1.18
C GLN A 133 10.05 -11.23 1.71
N PRO A 134 10.95 -11.17 2.71
CA PRO A 134 11.38 -12.35 3.45
C PRO A 134 10.21 -13.13 4.03
N VAL A 135 10.37 -14.43 4.18
CA VAL A 135 9.34 -15.33 4.71
C VAL A 135 9.78 -16.01 6.00
N THR A 136 8.82 -16.22 6.91
CA THR A 136 8.95 -17.12 8.05
C THR A 136 8.05 -18.33 7.79
N PRO A 137 8.60 -19.45 7.26
CA PRO A 137 7.77 -20.57 6.75
C PRO A 137 6.78 -21.14 7.75
N SER A 138 7.12 -21.12 9.06
CA SER A 138 6.23 -21.63 10.12
C SER A 138 4.93 -20.84 10.31
N GLN A 139 4.82 -19.65 9.71
CA GLN A 139 3.61 -18.82 9.75
C GLN A 139 2.69 -19.07 8.55
N TRP A 140 3.17 -19.82 7.53
CA TRP A 140 2.42 -20.09 6.31
C TRP A 140 1.65 -21.39 6.38
N ASN A 141 0.46 -21.42 5.79
CA ASN A 141 -0.36 -22.62 5.69
C ASN A 141 0.13 -23.61 4.60
N SER A 142 1.01 -23.17 3.70
CA SER A 142 1.66 -23.95 2.64
C SER A 142 3.05 -23.37 2.39
N ASP A 143 3.89 -24.06 1.61
CA ASP A 143 5.20 -23.51 1.20
C ASP A 143 4.99 -22.18 0.46
N PRO A 144 5.62 -21.07 0.91
CA PRO A 144 5.46 -19.75 0.30
C PRO A 144 5.82 -19.67 -1.18
N PHE A 145 6.71 -20.56 -1.66
CA PHE A 145 7.19 -20.58 -3.04
C PHE A 145 6.62 -21.74 -3.87
N VAL A 146 5.63 -22.43 -3.34
CA VAL A 146 4.82 -23.43 -4.07
C VAL A 146 3.37 -22.95 -4.10
N PRO A 147 2.98 -22.18 -5.13
CA PRO A 147 1.67 -21.55 -5.16
C PRO A 147 0.53 -22.56 -5.07
N VAL A 148 -0.49 -22.22 -4.28
CA VAL A 148 -1.69 -23.05 -4.08
C VAL A 148 -2.92 -22.21 -4.39
N LEU A 149 -3.77 -22.69 -5.32
CA LEU A 149 -5.06 -22.06 -5.57
C LEU A 149 -6.07 -22.53 -4.51
N ARG A 150 -6.79 -21.58 -3.90
CA ARG A 150 -7.80 -21.86 -2.88
C ARG A 150 -9.13 -21.19 -3.17
N SER A 151 -10.20 -21.78 -2.63
CA SER A 151 -11.57 -21.37 -2.91
C SER A 151 -12.01 -20.05 -2.24
N ALA A 152 -11.25 -19.52 -1.28
CA ALA A 152 -11.61 -18.32 -0.50
C ALA A 152 -10.37 -17.68 0.15
N ALA A 153 -10.59 -16.57 0.84
CA ALA A 153 -9.61 -15.94 1.74
C ALA A 153 -9.25 -16.88 2.91
N PRO A 154 -8.11 -16.64 3.61
CA PRO A 154 -7.64 -17.52 4.69
C PRO A 154 -8.70 -17.76 5.78
N GLU A 155 -9.43 -16.71 6.15
CA GLU A 155 -10.45 -16.70 7.21
C GLU A 155 -11.76 -17.41 6.80
N GLY A 156 -11.94 -17.62 5.50
CA GLY A 156 -13.18 -18.15 4.91
C GLY A 156 -13.28 -19.68 4.86
N GLY A 157 -12.42 -20.44 5.54
CA GLY A 157 -12.40 -21.90 5.45
C GLY A 157 -12.01 -22.40 4.07
N ALA A 158 -11.02 -21.78 3.46
CA ALA A 158 -10.53 -22.06 2.13
C ALA A 158 -10.07 -23.52 1.96
N ARG A 159 -10.44 -24.13 0.86
CA ARG A 159 -9.97 -25.47 0.43
C ARG A 159 -9.06 -25.34 -0.79
N ASP A 160 -8.07 -26.19 -0.87
CA ASP A 160 -7.17 -26.25 -2.02
C ASP A 160 -7.92 -26.72 -3.27
N ILE A 161 -7.59 -26.14 -4.43
CA ILE A 161 -8.19 -26.41 -5.73
C ILE A 161 -7.13 -26.97 -6.68
N ASP A 162 -7.36 -28.15 -7.20
CA ASP A 162 -6.60 -28.67 -8.34
C ASP A 162 -7.06 -27.97 -9.63
N TRP A 163 -6.50 -26.79 -9.88
CA TRP A 163 -6.87 -25.99 -11.04
C TRP A 163 -6.41 -26.58 -12.38
N GLN A 164 -5.40 -27.45 -12.36
CA GLN A 164 -4.91 -28.15 -13.58
C GLN A 164 -5.88 -29.26 -13.99
N GLY A 165 -6.42 -30.01 -13.03
CA GLY A 165 -7.41 -31.05 -13.27
C GLY A 165 -8.85 -30.56 -13.43
N THR A 166 -9.15 -29.33 -13.01
CA THR A 166 -10.50 -28.75 -13.10
C THR A 166 -10.88 -28.45 -14.56
N ARG A 167 -12.15 -28.73 -14.94
CA ARG A 167 -12.69 -28.42 -16.26
C ARG A 167 -13.56 -27.15 -16.21
N GLY A 168 -13.60 -26.41 -17.33
CA GLY A 168 -14.38 -25.16 -17.45
C GLY A 168 -13.60 -23.93 -16.94
N PRO A 169 -14.25 -22.75 -16.87
CA PRO A 169 -13.63 -21.50 -16.40
C PRO A 169 -13.25 -21.62 -14.92
N LEU A 170 -12.21 -20.90 -14.53
CA LEU A 170 -11.81 -20.76 -13.13
C LEU A 170 -12.78 -19.77 -12.44
N ASP A 171 -13.15 -20.08 -11.20
CA ASP A 171 -13.96 -19.14 -10.42
C ASP A 171 -13.14 -17.87 -10.14
N PRO A 172 -13.59 -16.68 -10.53
CA PRO A 172 -12.88 -15.45 -10.34
C PRO A 172 -12.70 -15.05 -8.87
N GLN A 173 -13.43 -15.65 -7.94
CA GLN A 173 -13.27 -15.41 -6.50
C GLN A 173 -12.21 -16.31 -5.86
N TRP A 174 -11.72 -17.33 -6.55
CA TRP A 174 -10.60 -18.12 -6.06
C TRP A 174 -9.34 -17.29 -5.93
N ARG A 175 -8.44 -17.71 -5.04
CA ARG A 175 -7.20 -16.98 -4.73
C ARG A 175 -5.99 -17.87 -4.87
N LEU A 176 -4.97 -17.36 -5.57
CA LEU A 176 -3.65 -17.99 -5.64
C LEU A 176 -2.80 -17.48 -4.46
N PHE A 177 -2.33 -18.40 -3.64
CA PHE A 177 -1.49 -18.13 -2.47
C PHE A 177 -0.02 -18.41 -2.79
N GLY A 178 0.86 -17.50 -2.43
CA GLY A 178 2.30 -17.62 -2.59
C GLY A 178 2.99 -16.28 -2.33
N ARG A 179 4.28 -16.29 -1.99
CA ARG A 179 5.07 -15.05 -1.82
C ARG A 179 5.31 -14.39 -3.17
N ALA A 180 5.18 -13.07 -3.22
CA ALA A 180 5.27 -12.22 -4.41
C ALA A 180 4.21 -12.54 -5.48
N VAL A 181 3.18 -13.33 -5.16
CA VAL A 181 2.09 -13.64 -6.10
C VAL A 181 1.23 -12.42 -6.40
N ALA A 182 0.98 -11.59 -5.39
CA ALA A 182 0.30 -10.32 -5.49
C ALA A 182 1.31 -9.18 -5.63
N ASP A 183 2.29 -9.15 -4.78
CA ASP A 183 3.29 -8.10 -4.61
C ASP A 183 4.66 -8.55 -5.14
N ASP A 184 5.02 -8.31 -6.46
CA ASP A 184 4.24 -7.64 -7.52
C ASP A 184 4.25 -8.45 -8.84
N LYS A 185 4.48 -9.78 -8.79
CA LYS A 185 4.52 -10.63 -10.00
C LYS A 185 3.19 -10.67 -10.77
N ALA A 186 2.07 -10.41 -10.08
CA ALA A 186 0.76 -10.33 -10.73
C ALA A 186 0.72 -9.23 -11.80
N SER A 187 1.27 -8.04 -11.51
CA SER A 187 1.31 -6.91 -12.44
C SER A 187 2.14 -7.25 -13.68
N ILE A 188 3.25 -7.96 -13.50
CA ILE A 188 4.08 -8.43 -14.61
C ILE A 188 3.29 -9.40 -15.50
N VAL A 189 2.60 -10.39 -14.90
CA VAL A 189 1.81 -11.37 -15.67
C VAL A 189 0.60 -10.73 -16.32
N ALA A 190 -0.08 -9.79 -15.65
CA ALA A 190 -1.17 -9.03 -16.24
C ALA A 190 -0.69 -8.22 -17.47
N PHE A 191 0.45 -7.54 -17.37
CA PHE A 191 1.07 -6.83 -18.50
C PHE A 191 1.38 -7.77 -19.67
N LEU A 192 2.04 -8.91 -19.41
CA LEU A 192 2.40 -9.87 -20.46
C LEU A 192 1.16 -10.47 -21.13
N SER A 193 0.15 -10.83 -20.34
CA SER A 193 -1.11 -11.40 -20.83
C SER A 193 -1.93 -10.38 -21.63
N ALA A 194 -1.97 -9.12 -21.22
CA ALA A 194 -2.61 -8.04 -21.94
C ALA A 194 -1.95 -7.81 -23.32
N PHE A 195 -0.61 -7.85 -23.36
CA PHE A 195 0.14 -7.75 -24.61
C PHE A 195 -0.15 -8.92 -25.53
N ASP A 196 -0.21 -10.15 -25.01
CA ASP A 196 -0.54 -11.35 -25.79
C ASP A 196 -1.98 -11.29 -26.31
N ALA A 197 -2.94 -10.84 -25.52
CA ALA A 197 -4.33 -10.66 -25.93
C ALA A 197 -4.47 -9.66 -27.09
N LEU A 198 -3.82 -8.50 -26.97
CA LEU A 198 -3.77 -7.51 -28.04
C LEU A 198 -3.13 -8.07 -29.32
N SER A 199 -2.03 -8.81 -29.17
CA SER A 199 -1.32 -9.42 -30.29
C SER A 199 -2.18 -10.47 -31.01
N ALA A 200 -2.90 -11.32 -30.24
CA ALA A 200 -3.83 -12.31 -30.76
C ALA A 200 -5.01 -11.68 -31.52
N ALA A 201 -5.48 -10.51 -31.06
CA ALA A 201 -6.50 -9.71 -31.73
C ALA A 201 -5.97 -8.94 -32.95
N GLY A 202 -4.68 -9.06 -33.30
CA GLY A 202 -4.05 -8.30 -34.38
C GLY A 202 -3.90 -6.80 -34.08
N ARG A 203 -4.12 -6.39 -32.83
CA ARG A 203 -3.98 -5.01 -32.38
C ARG A 203 -2.53 -4.69 -32.04
N LYS A 204 -2.17 -3.46 -32.30
CA LYS A 204 -0.82 -2.96 -31.98
C LYS A 204 -0.93 -1.88 -30.90
N PRO A 205 0.05 -1.79 -29.99
CA PRO A 205 0.08 -0.69 -29.02
C PRO A 205 0.02 0.68 -29.70
N ALA A 206 -0.65 1.64 -29.10
CA ALA A 206 -0.71 3.03 -29.59
C ALA A 206 0.54 3.83 -29.20
N VAL A 207 1.32 3.34 -28.28
CA VAL A 207 2.52 3.97 -27.71
C VAL A 207 3.75 3.09 -27.90
N ASN A 208 4.95 3.69 -27.82
CA ASN A 208 6.17 2.92 -27.56
C ASN A 208 6.11 2.40 -26.12
N ILE A 209 6.46 1.16 -25.92
CA ILE A 209 6.44 0.52 -24.61
C ILE A 209 7.87 0.36 -24.11
N LYS A 210 8.11 0.74 -22.87
CA LYS A 210 9.25 0.32 -22.09
C LYS A 210 8.76 -0.39 -20.82
N VAL A 211 9.51 -1.39 -20.37
CA VAL A 211 9.31 -2.01 -19.07
C VAL A 211 10.57 -1.84 -18.23
N VAL A 212 10.38 -1.62 -16.95
CA VAL A 212 11.43 -1.50 -15.94
C VAL A 212 10.97 -2.33 -14.75
N TRP A 213 11.49 -3.57 -14.62
CA TRP A 213 11.12 -4.48 -13.57
C TRP A 213 12.28 -4.65 -12.60
N GLU A 214 12.07 -4.21 -11.37
CA GLU A 214 13.09 -4.15 -10.32
C GLU A 214 13.18 -5.46 -9.55
N GLY A 215 14.38 -5.78 -9.02
CA GLY A 215 14.63 -6.99 -8.25
C GLY A 215 15.07 -6.75 -6.80
N GLU A 216 14.86 -5.54 -6.26
CA GLU A 216 15.23 -5.19 -4.88
C GLU A 216 14.31 -4.12 -4.26
N GLU A 217 13.08 -3.97 -4.75
CA GLU A 217 12.11 -3.02 -4.21
C GLU A 217 11.86 -3.29 -2.73
N GLU A 218 11.64 -4.53 -2.39
CA GLU A 218 11.34 -5.01 -1.04
C GLU A 218 12.52 -4.90 -0.05
N ALA A 219 13.71 -4.65 -0.58
CA ALA A 219 14.89 -4.28 0.21
C ALA A 219 15.09 -2.76 0.31
N GLY A 220 14.15 -1.95 -0.22
CA GLY A 220 14.17 -0.49 -0.20
C GLY A 220 14.93 0.14 -1.37
N SER A 221 15.09 -0.56 -2.49
CA SER A 221 15.65 -0.06 -3.76
C SER A 221 17.04 0.63 -3.63
N PRO A 222 18.02 0.06 -2.92
CA PRO A 222 19.27 0.77 -2.60
C PRO A 222 20.09 1.17 -3.83
N HIS A 223 19.96 0.48 -4.95
CA HIS A 223 20.70 0.75 -6.18
C HIS A 223 19.87 1.42 -7.28
N LEU A 224 18.56 1.51 -7.11
CA LEU A 224 17.63 1.98 -8.16
C LEU A 224 18.00 3.39 -8.64
N GLU A 225 18.25 4.34 -7.75
CA GLU A 225 18.58 5.72 -8.14
C GLU A 225 19.82 5.77 -9.04
N THR A 226 20.89 5.05 -8.69
CA THR A 226 22.12 4.98 -9.48
C THR A 226 21.84 4.38 -10.87
N ILE A 227 21.08 3.28 -10.94
CA ILE A 227 20.69 2.63 -12.20
C ILE A 227 19.88 3.59 -13.08
N LEU A 228 18.88 4.27 -12.51
CA LEU A 228 18.03 5.22 -13.25
C LEU A 228 18.82 6.39 -13.81
N ARG A 229 19.71 7.00 -13.00
CA ARG A 229 20.57 8.13 -13.44
C ARG A 229 21.55 7.72 -14.51
N ALA A 230 22.22 6.55 -14.36
CA ALA A 230 23.18 6.04 -15.34
C ALA A 230 22.52 5.67 -16.69
N ASN A 231 21.24 5.29 -16.68
CA ASN A 231 20.49 4.88 -17.87
C ASN A 231 19.41 5.87 -18.29
N ARG A 232 19.51 7.14 -17.89
CA ARG A 232 18.46 8.15 -18.05
C ARG A 232 17.92 8.25 -19.49
N GLU A 233 18.78 8.29 -20.48
CA GLU A 233 18.36 8.37 -21.90
C GLU A 233 17.62 7.11 -22.36
N ARG A 234 18.13 5.93 -21.97
CA ARG A 234 17.54 4.64 -22.29
C ARG A 234 16.17 4.45 -21.66
N LEU A 235 15.98 4.93 -20.42
CA LEU A 235 14.76 4.81 -19.65
C LEU A 235 13.78 5.98 -19.86
N ALA A 236 14.14 6.99 -20.63
CA ALA A 236 13.26 8.14 -20.88
C ALA A 236 11.91 7.71 -21.46
N GLY A 237 10.85 8.29 -20.93
CA GLY A 237 9.46 8.11 -21.37
C GLY A 237 8.66 9.39 -21.14
N ASP A 238 7.42 9.41 -21.58
CA ASP A 238 6.48 10.53 -21.42
C ASP A 238 5.54 10.33 -20.22
N LEU A 239 5.41 9.09 -19.74
CA LEU A 239 4.58 8.67 -18.62
C LEU A 239 5.18 7.40 -18.01
N TRP A 240 5.22 7.32 -16.69
CA TRP A 240 5.49 6.09 -15.93
C TRP A 240 4.20 5.56 -15.31
N LEU A 241 3.89 4.29 -15.56
CA LEU A 241 2.80 3.55 -14.94
C LEU A 241 3.40 2.53 -13.96
N ILE A 242 2.95 2.61 -12.71
CA ILE A 242 3.48 1.80 -11.60
C ILE A 242 2.46 0.72 -11.28
N GLY A 243 2.82 -0.56 -11.47
CA GLY A 243 1.94 -1.70 -11.25
C GLY A 243 1.72 -2.06 -9.77
N ASP A 244 2.62 -1.61 -8.94
CA ASP A 244 2.64 -1.92 -7.51
C ASP A 244 1.53 -1.20 -6.72
N ALA A 245 0.96 -1.85 -5.75
CA ALA A 245 -0.04 -1.52 -4.74
C ALA A 245 -1.39 -2.24 -4.94
N PRO A 246 -2.21 -2.35 -3.87
CA PRO A 246 -3.56 -2.88 -3.98
C PRO A 246 -4.55 -1.85 -4.55
N VAL A 247 -5.64 -2.37 -5.16
CA VAL A 247 -6.80 -1.55 -5.54
C VAL A 247 -7.49 -0.98 -4.30
N HIS A 248 -8.35 0.01 -4.50
CA HIS A 248 -9.17 0.58 -3.43
C HIS A 248 -10.05 -0.50 -2.75
N GLN A 249 -10.34 -0.32 -1.46
CA GLN A 249 -11.10 -1.27 -0.64
C GLN A 249 -12.52 -1.52 -1.15
N SER A 250 -13.04 -0.66 -2.02
CA SER A 250 -14.31 -0.90 -2.74
C SER A 250 -14.21 -2.01 -3.78
N ARG A 251 -12.99 -2.45 -4.11
CA ARG A 251 -12.67 -3.39 -5.21
C ARG A 251 -12.89 -2.82 -6.61
N GLU A 252 -13.14 -1.54 -6.73
CA GLU A 252 -13.21 -0.86 -8.02
C GLU A 252 -11.83 -0.76 -8.66
N PRO A 253 -11.74 -0.81 -10.00
CA PRO A 253 -10.52 -0.50 -10.73
C PRO A 253 -9.96 0.85 -10.28
N THR A 254 -8.66 0.90 -10.02
CA THR A 254 -8.06 2.03 -9.30
C THR A 254 -6.93 2.66 -10.10
N LEU A 255 -6.81 3.98 -10.01
CA LEU A 255 -5.59 4.73 -10.36
C LEU A 255 -5.18 5.58 -9.15
N TYR A 256 -3.88 5.66 -8.85
CA TYR A 256 -3.38 6.61 -7.87
C TYR A 256 -2.41 7.60 -8.50
N PHE A 257 -2.44 8.85 -8.00
CA PHE A 257 -1.71 9.98 -8.56
C PHE A 257 -0.61 10.51 -7.65
N GLY A 258 -0.29 9.77 -6.62
CA GLY A 258 0.76 10.10 -5.67
C GLY A 258 0.97 9.01 -4.64
N ALA A 259 2.09 9.12 -3.93
CA ALA A 259 2.41 8.25 -2.80
C ALA A 259 3.00 9.07 -1.67
N ARG A 260 2.75 8.64 -0.43
CA ARG A 260 3.34 9.33 0.73
C ARG A 260 4.83 9.05 0.81
N GLY A 261 5.58 10.05 1.28
CA GLY A 261 6.94 9.85 1.74
C GLY A 261 6.96 9.17 3.11
N VAL A 262 8.16 8.81 3.55
CA VAL A 262 8.37 8.14 4.83
C VAL A 262 9.70 8.54 5.45
N VAL A 263 9.74 8.58 6.79
CA VAL A 263 10.98 8.55 7.56
C VAL A 263 10.73 7.88 8.91
N GLY A 264 11.58 6.90 9.25
CA GLY A 264 11.50 6.19 10.52
C GLY A 264 12.43 6.79 11.58
N LEU A 265 12.05 6.66 12.85
CA LEU A 265 12.83 7.12 13.99
C LEU A 265 12.79 6.06 15.11
N GLU A 266 13.97 5.64 15.57
CA GLU A 266 14.14 4.98 16.86
C GLU A 266 14.59 6.01 17.91
N MET A 267 13.72 6.28 18.87
CA MET A 267 13.93 7.26 19.92
C MET A 267 14.19 6.54 21.24
N THR A 268 15.38 6.74 21.86
CA THR A 268 15.71 6.17 23.16
C THR A 268 15.68 7.25 24.23
N VAL A 269 14.81 7.13 25.21
CA VAL A 269 14.71 7.98 26.38
C VAL A 269 15.50 7.34 27.51
N TYR A 270 16.43 8.07 28.13
CA TYR A 270 17.32 7.54 29.15
C TYR A 270 16.85 7.87 30.57
N GLY A 271 16.87 6.87 31.44
CA GLY A 271 16.64 6.96 32.88
C GLY A 271 17.94 6.82 33.69
N PRO A 272 17.94 6.12 34.82
CA PRO A 272 19.12 5.92 35.66
C PRO A 272 20.18 5.07 34.96
N VAL A 273 21.44 5.12 35.44
CA VAL A 273 22.56 4.38 34.84
C VAL A 273 22.44 2.86 35.02
N ARG A 274 21.67 2.41 36.00
CA ARG A 274 21.31 1.02 36.29
C ARG A 274 19.87 0.94 36.73
N ALA A 275 19.23 -0.19 36.55
CA ALA A 275 17.91 -0.43 37.11
C ALA A 275 17.95 -0.32 38.64
N VAL A 276 16.93 0.25 39.24
CA VAL A 276 16.81 0.44 40.69
C VAL A 276 15.45 -0.03 41.18
N HIS A 277 15.39 -0.53 42.40
CA HIS A 277 14.16 -1.05 42.98
C HIS A 277 13.09 0.06 43.06
N ASP A 278 11.92 -0.16 42.49
CA ASP A 278 10.85 0.84 42.39
C ASP A 278 10.24 1.21 43.75
N GLY A 279 10.13 0.27 44.67
CA GLY A 279 9.67 0.52 46.03
C GLY A 279 10.60 1.42 46.85
N HIS A 280 11.91 1.42 46.54
CA HIS A 280 12.88 2.27 47.25
C HIS A 280 13.12 3.60 46.57
N TYR A 281 13.00 3.64 45.23
CA TYR A 281 13.38 4.79 44.41
C TYR A 281 12.22 5.39 43.63
N GLY A 282 11.01 4.83 43.73
CA GLY A 282 9.79 5.40 43.11
C GLY A 282 9.51 6.81 43.63
N ASN A 283 8.85 7.64 42.82
CA ASN A 283 8.59 9.05 43.07
C ASN A 283 9.85 9.94 43.21
N TRP A 284 11.06 9.37 43.10
CA TRP A 284 12.32 10.08 43.22
C TRP A 284 13.21 9.93 41.97
N VAL A 285 13.42 8.72 41.46
CA VAL A 285 14.17 8.48 40.22
C VAL A 285 13.23 8.67 39.02
N PRO A 286 13.61 9.48 38.02
CA PRO A 286 12.85 9.60 36.78
C PRO A 286 12.68 8.24 36.09
N ASN A 287 11.44 7.88 35.75
CA ASN A 287 11.12 6.62 35.10
C ASN A 287 11.08 6.85 33.56
N PRO A 288 11.98 6.23 32.77
CA PRO A 288 12.06 6.46 31.33
C PRO A 288 10.80 5.98 30.58
N ALA A 289 10.09 4.97 31.09
CA ALA A 289 8.82 4.54 30.49
C ALA A 289 7.75 5.64 30.58
N ALA A 290 7.60 6.25 31.76
CA ALA A 290 6.67 7.36 31.98
C ALA A 290 7.09 8.60 31.16
N MET A 291 8.40 8.89 31.10
CA MET A 291 8.92 10.00 30.31
C MET A 291 8.66 9.82 28.80
N ALA A 292 8.84 8.61 28.27
CA ALA A 292 8.55 8.28 26.87
C ALA A 292 7.05 8.39 26.56
N ALA A 293 6.19 7.87 27.43
CA ALA A 293 4.73 7.98 27.25
C ALA A 293 4.24 9.45 27.25
N GLN A 294 4.77 10.27 28.16
CA GLN A 294 4.48 11.70 28.18
C GLN A 294 4.98 12.40 26.89
N LEU A 295 6.16 12.03 26.41
CA LEU A 295 6.72 12.63 25.19
C LEU A 295 5.86 12.26 23.97
N ILE A 296 5.41 11.01 23.83
CA ILE A 296 4.51 10.58 22.77
C ILE A 296 3.21 11.42 22.80
N SER A 297 2.58 11.57 23.97
CA SER A 297 1.34 12.34 24.11
C SER A 297 1.49 13.84 23.85
N GLN A 298 2.73 14.36 23.91
CA GLN A 298 3.05 15.73 23.48
C GLN A 298 3.34 15.85 21.98
N MET A 299 3.66 14.74 21.31
CA MET A 299 3.91 14.72 19.87
C MET A 299 2.64 14.47 19.05
N ARG A 300 1.66 13.74 19.61
CA ARG A 300 0.36 13.46 18.97
C ARG A 300 -0.73 13.27 20.01
N ASP A 301 -1.96 13.57 19.62
CA ASP A 301 -3.14 13.33 20.45
C ASP A 301 -3.86 12.00 20.12
N ASP A 302 -5.00 11.76 20.77
CA ASP A 302 -5.84 10.57 20.62
C ASP A 302 -6.71 10.59 19.35
N GLU A 303 -6.78 11.72 18.65
CA GLU A 303 -7.38 11.85 17.31
C GLU A 303 -6.33 11.70 16.19
N GLY A 304 -5.07 11.36 16.52
CA GLY A 304 -3.98 11.18 15.56
C GLY A 304 -3.34 12.47 15.06
N ARG A 305 -3.74 13.63 15.60
CA ARG A 305 -3.17 14.92 15.16
C ARG A 305 -1.75 15.09 15.68
N ILE A 306 -0.85 15.53 14.81
CA ILE A 306 0.54 15.82 15.17
C ILE A 306 0.59 17.17 15.88
N LEU A 307 1.11 17.16 17.12
CA LEU A 307 1.18 18.33 18.00
C LEU A 307 2.55 19.01 17.98
N ILE A 308 3.52 18.52 17.18
CA ILE A 308 4.85 19.10 17.05
C ILE A 308 4.71 20.47 16.40
N PRO A 309 5.11 21.58 17.06
CA PRO A 309 5.00 22.92 16.50
C PRO A 309 5.73 23.07 15.17
N GLY A 310 5.08 23.70 14.19
CA GLY A 310 5.64 23.91 12.87
C GLY A 310 5.68 22.66 11.98
N PHE A 311 5.20 21.50 12.44
CA PHE A 311 5.26 20.26 11.66
C PHE A 311 4.47 20.37 10.34
N LEU A 312 3.37 21.13 10.36
CA LEU A 312 2.49 21.32 9.21
C LEU A 312 2.80 22.57 8.37
N ASP A 313 3.82 23.36 8.72
CA ASP A 313 4.11 24.64 8.03
C ASP A 313 4.45 24.47 6.54
N ASP A 314 5.03 23.31 6.17
CA ASP A 314 5.36 22.97 4.78
C ASP A 314 4.18 22.33 4.03
N VAL A 315 3.10 21.99 4.72
CA VAL A 315 1.97 21.27 4.12
C VAL A 315 1.06 22.24 3.40
N ARG A 316 0.95 22.08 2.08
CA ARG A 316 0.02 22.88 1.28
C ARG A 316 -1.44 22.45 1.54
N PRO A 317 -2.41 23.38 1.35
CA PRO A 317 -3.82 22.99 1.30
C PRO A 317 -4.05 21.88 0.26
N ILE A 318 -4.88 20.92 0.61
CA ILE A 318 -5.24 19.83 -0.31
C ILE A 318 -5.95 20.44 -1.53
N PRO A 319 -5.55 20.13 -2.77
CA PRO A 319 -6.18 20.66 -3.97
C PRO A 319 -7.68 20.33 -4.03
N ALA A 320 -8.50 21.25 -4.50
CA ALA A 320 -9.95 21.04 -4.60
C ALA A 320 -10.31 19.81 -5.47
N GLN A 321 -9.52 19.56 -6.53
CA GLN A 321 -9.69 18.37 -7.37
C GLN A 321 -9.43 17.07 -6.59
N ALA A 322 -8.42 17.05 -5.72
CA ALA A 322 -8.14 15.89 -4.88
C ALA A 322 -9.28 15.63 -3.88
N LEU A 323 -9.80 16.69 -3.24
CA LEU A 323 -10.98 16.57 -2.36
C LEU A 323 -12.22 16.09 -3.13
N ALA A 324 -12.43 16.58 -4.36
CA ALA A 324 -13.52 16.14 -5.21
C ALA A 324 -13.40 14.66 -5.59
N ALA A 325 -12.19 14.21 -5.92
CA ALA A 325 -11.93 12.79 -6.23
C ALA A 325 -12.23 11.90 -5.02
N VAL A 326 -11.72 12.26 -3.84
CA VAL A 326 -12.02 11.53 -2.59
C VAL A 326 -13.52 11.50 -2.30
N GLY A 327 -14.23 12.60 -2.52
CA GLY A 327 -15.68 12.68 -2.31
C GLY A 327 -16.51 11.82 -3.27
N GLN A 328 -15.93 11.30 -4.34
CA GLN A 328 -16.58 10.39 -5.28
C GLN A 328 -16.30 8.91 -4.98
N LEU A 329 -15.36 8.61 -4.07
CA LEU A 329 -15.06 7.24 -3.70
C LEU A 329 -16.19 6.62 -2.88
N PRO A 330 -16.43 5.32 -3.05
CA PRO A 330 -17.34 4.59 -2.18
C PRO A 330 -16.92 4.65 -0.71
N LEU A 331 -17.89 4.78 0.18
CA LEU A 331 -17.64 4.73 1.62
C LEU A 331 -17.32 3.28 2.03
N VAL A 332 -16.14 3.07 2.57
CA VAL A 332 -15.63 1.75 2.96
C VAL A 332 -15.43 1.61 4.47
N GLU A 333 -15.52 2.71 5.21
CA GLU A 333 -15.17 2.78 6.62
C GLU A 333 -15.95 1.81 7.49
N ASP A 334 -17.26 1.66 7.29
CA ASP A 334 -18.08 0.75 8.08
C ASP A 334 -17.78 -0.72 7.80
N SER A 335 -17.38 -1.07 6.56
CA SER A 335 -16.92 -2.42 6.23
C SER A 335 -15.57 -2.71 6.85
N LEU A 336 -14.64 -1.77 6.77
CA LEU A 336 -13.31 -1.89 7.37
C LEU A 336 -13.37 -1.97 8.90
N LYS A 337 -14.23 -1.19 9.57
CA LYS A 337 -14.41 -1.31 11.02
C LYS A 337 -14.90 -2.70 11.41
N ARG A 338 -15.81 -3.31 10.64
CA ARG A 338 -16.25 -4.68 10.90
C ARG A 338 -15.14 -5.71 10.66
N GLU A 339 -14.40 -5.56 9.56
CA GLU A 339 -13.28 -6.44 9.19
C GLU A 339 -12.17 -6.39 10.25
N LEU A 340 -11.80 -5.19 10.68
CA LEU A 340 -10.75 -4.95 11.68
C LEU A 340 -11.24 -5.11 13.13
N ALA A 341 -12.53 -5.39 13.34
CA ALA A 341 -13.17 -5.51 14.66
C ALA A 341 -12.91 -4.29 15.56
N ILE A 342 -12.99 -3.06 14.99
CA ILE A 342 -12.85 -1.81 15.73
C ILE A 342 -14.18 -1.04 15.75
N GLU A 343 -14.46 -0.36 16.85
CA GLU A 343 -15.68 0.44 17.02
C GLU A 343 -15.55 1.80 16.33
N ARG A 344 -14.38 2.43 16.43
CA ARG A 344 -14.12 3.77 15.86
C ARG A 344 -12.79 3.85 15.12
N SER A 345 -12.71 4.76 14.16
CA SER A 345 -11.45 5.25 13.61
C SER A 345 -10.78 6.21 14.60
N GLU A 346 -9.48 6.45 14.43
CA GLU A 346 -8.71 7.37 15.28
C GLU A 346 -9.12 8.82 15.05
N GLY A 347 -9.17 9.27 13.80
CA GLY A 347 -9.63 10.61 13.41
C GLY A 347 -11.09 10.63 12.93
N ARG A 348 -11.53 11.83 12.48
CA ARG A 348 -12.89 12.06 11.98
C ARG A 348 -13.02 11.99 10.47
N GLU A 349 -11.89 12.02 9.76
CA GLU A 349 -11.87 11.94 8.31
C GLU A 349 -11.96 10.47 7.86
N GLY A 350 -12.50 10.24 6.66
CA GLY A 350 -12.49 8.92 6.04
C GLY A 350 -11.06 8.47 5.72
N LEU A 351 -10.87 7.17 5.51
CA LEU A 351 -9.56 6.55 5.30
C LEU A 351 -8.76 7.28 4.21
N THR A 352 -9.32 7.41 3.01
CA THR A 352 -8.60 8.03 1.88
C THR A 352 -8.34 9.52 2.10
N ALA A 353 -9.25 10.26 2.74
CA ALA A 353 -9.02 11.66 3.09
C ALA A 353 -7.84 11.80 4.07
N SER A 354 -7.72 10.89 5.03
CA SER A 354 -6.62 10.89 6.02
C SER A 354 -5.26 10.62 5.38
N THR A 355 -5.19 9.89 4.25
CA THR A 355 -3.92 9.66 3.54
C THR A 355 -3.36 10.91 2.87
N LEU A 356 -4.17 11.93 2.66
CA LEU A 356 -3.73 13.25 2.12
C LEU A 356 -3.08 14.13 3.19
N ARG A 357 -2.96 13.64 4.42
CA ARG A 357 -2.33 14.34 5.54
C ARG A 357 -1.10 13.58 6.04
N PRO A 358 -0.10 14.28 6.62
CA PRO A 358 1.01 13.59 7.27
C PRO A 358 0.50 12.82 8.49
N ALA A 359 1.20 11.72 8.81
CA ALA A 359 0.90 10.91 9.97
C ALA A 359 2.15 10.64 10.81
N LEU A 360 1.95 10.47 12.13
CA LEU A 360 2.92 10.01 13.09
C LEU A 360 2.37 8.74 13.74
N ASN A 361 2.97 7.59 13.43
CA ASN A 361 2.55 6.30 13.93
C ASN A 361 3.56 5.74 14.92
N ILE A 362 3.09 5.20 16.03
CA ILE A 362 3.93 4.48 16.98
C ILE A 362 3.95 3.02 16.57
N ARG A 363 5.09 2.54 16.06
CA ARG A 363 5.29 1.14 15.65
C ARG A 363 5.61 0.22 16.82
N GLY A 364 6.17 0.77 17.89
CA GLY A 364 6.53 0.02 19.08
C GLY A 364 6.97 0.89 20.24
N LEU A 365 6.77 0.38 21.46
CA LEU A 365 7.23 0.98 22.69
C LEU A 365 7.74 -0.12 23.61
N ARG A 366 8.98 -0.01 24.08
CA ARG A 366 9.61 -0.99 24.96
C ARG A 366 10.32 -0.30 26.11
N SER A 367 10.07 -0.77 27.36
CA SER A 367 10.82 -0.38 28.55
C SER A 367 10.57 -1.41 29.66
N GLY A 368 11.63 -1.89 30.31
CA GLY A 368 11.51 -2.94 31.32
C GLY A 368 10.92 -4.25 30.76
N GLN A 369 10.36 -5.07 31.66
CA GLN A 369 9.68 -6.32 31.34
C GLN A 369 8.25 -6.30 31.87
N VAL A 370 7.36 -7.12 31.29
CA VAL A 370 5.95 -7.23 31.65
C VAL A 370 5.54 -8.68 31.91
N GLY A 371 4.37 -8.90 32.50
CA GLY A 371 3.83 -10.24 32.77
C GLY A 371 4.68 -11.00 33.79
N SER A 372 4.96 -12.27 33.55
CA SER A 372 5.73 -13.13 34.45
C SER A 372 7.20 -12.73 34.60
N GLU A 373 7.73 -11.94 33.69
CA GLU A 373 9.11 -11.43 33.70
C GLU A 373 9.24 -10.06 34.37
N ALA A 374 8.12 -9.46 34.79
CA ALA A 374 8.11 -8.15 35.43
C ALA A 374 8.91 -8.16 36.72
N ALA A 375 9.81 -7.19 36.88
CA ALA A 375 10.56 -6.96 38.09
C ALA A 375 10.12 -5.65 38.76
N SER A 376 10.18 -5.59 40.09
CA SER A 376 9.96 -4.34 40.84
C SER A 376 11.15 -3.39 40.67
N ALA A 377 11.30 -2.85 39.44
CA ALA A 377 12.46 -2.04 39.06
C ALA A 377 12.09 -0.90 38.11
N ILE A 378 12.70 0.27 38.34
CA ILE A 378 12.72 1.36 37.37
C ILE A 378 13.78 1.04 36.31
N PRO A 379 13.43 0.94 35.03
CA PRO A 379 14.37 0.56 33.95
C PRO A 379 15.37 1.66 33.62
N VAL A 380 16.40 1.31 32.85
CA VAL A 380 17.48 2.22 32.46
C VAL A 380 17.12 3.11 31.26
N ASP A 381 16.21 2.66 30.43
CA ASP A 381 15.76 3.35 29.23
C ASP A 381 14.35 2.94 28.80
N ALA A 382 13.82 3.68 27.84
CA ALA A 382 12.65 3.32 27.05
C ALA A 382 12.95 3.60 25.57
N VAL A 383 12.56 2.68 24.68
CA VAL A 383 12.75 2.80 23.23
C VAL A 383 11.39 2.90 22.56
N VAL A 384 11.24 3.91 21.72
CA VAL A 384 10.04 4.15 20.92
C VAL A 384 10.40 4.10 19.44
N SER A 385 9.72 3.25 18.67
CA SER A 385 9.82 3.20 17.22
C SER A 385 8.67 4.00 16.61
N ILE A 386 9.02 5.00 15.80
CA ILE A 386 8.07 5.95 15.20
C ILE A 386 8.20 5.91 13.69
N ASP A 387 7.07 5.98 13.00
CA ASP A 387 6.97 6.13 11.56
C ASP A 387 6.26 7.44 11.22
N PHE A 388 6.92 8.29 10.45
CA PHE A 388 6.32 9.51 9.91
C PHE A 388 5.96 9.27 8.45
N ARG A 389 4.67 9.45 8.11
CA ARG A 389 4.24 9.51 6.72
C ARG A 389 4.17 10.95 6.28
N LEU A 390 4.86 11.24 5.18
CA LEU A 390 5.07 12.59 4.67
C LEU A 390 4.13 12.83 3.48
N VAL A 391 3.61 14.05 3.38
CA VAL A 391 2.93 14.49 2.16
C VAL A 391 3.90 15.23 1.26
N PRO A 392 3.59 15.43 -0.04
CA PRO A 392 4.41 16.24 -0.92
C PRO A 392 4.78 17.59 -0.27
N GLN A 393 5.99 18.09 -0.52
CA GLN A 393 6.66 19.26 0.07
C GLN A 393 7.30 19.03 1.44
N GLN A 394 6.92 18.00 2.18
CA GLN A 394 7.69 17.59 3.35
C GLN A 394 8.90 16.76 2.93
N THR A 395 10.02 16.98 3.63
CA THR A 395 11.25 16.20 3.44
C THR A 395 11.63 15.48 4.71
N PRO A 396 12.33 14.33 4.63
CA PRO A 396 12.86 13.64 5.80
C PRO A 396 13.71 14.58 6.69
N SER A 397 14.60 15.37 6.11
CA SER A 397 15.44 16.33 6.85
C SER A 397 14.63 17.41 7.56
N GLY A 398 13.59 17.95 6.91
CA GLY A 398 12.71 18.93 7.54
C GLY A 398 11.96 18.37 8.75
N VAL A 399 11.51 17.12 8.66
CA VAL A 399 10.88 16.43 9.81
C VAL A 399 11.90 16.20 10.93
N GLN A 400 13.12 15.76 10.61
CA GLN A 400 14.19 15.55 11.60
C GLN A 400 14.50 16.85 12.35
N GLU A 401 14.61 17.97 11.65
CA GLU A 401 14.85 19.28 12.24
C GLU A 401 13.72 19.72 13.18
N LYS A 402 12.47 19.57 12.76
CA LYS A 402 11.27 19.94 13.55
C LYS A 402 11.15 19.08 14.82
N VAL A 403 11.37 17.78 14.72
CA VAL A 403 11.37 16.88 15.89
C VAL A 403 12.50 17.25 16.85
N ALA A 404 13.71 17.49 16.35
CA ALA A 404 14.84 17.89 17.20
C ALA A 404 14.61 19.26 17.87
N ALA A 405 14.02 20.23 17.16
CA ALA A 405 13.65 21.53 17.72
C ALA A 405 12.59 21.41 18.81
N PHE A 406 11.55 20.61 18.57
CA PHE A 406 10.50 20.31 19.55
C PHE A 406 11.10 19.72 20.83
N LEU A 407 11.96 18.70 20.71
CA LEU A 407 12.60 18.07 21.85
C LEU A 407 13.43 19.06 22.68
N ARG A 408 14.22 19.89 22.00
CA ARG A 408 15.00 20.95 22.69
C ARG A 408 14.09 21.94 23.41
N ALA A 409 13.01 22.36 22.78
CA ALA A 409 12.03 23.29 23.41
C ALA A 409 11.36 22.67 24.65
N GLN A 410 11.20 21.34 24.69
CA GLN A 410 10.71 20.60 25.85
C GLN A 410 11.82 20.31 26.91
N GLY A 411 13.01 20.86 26.75
CA GLY A 411 14.13 20.70 27.68
C GLY A 411 14.87 19.37 27.57
N TRP A 412 14.75 18.67 26.42
CA TRP A 412 15.51 17.46 26.15
C TRP A 412 16.86 17.78 25.53
N THR A 413 17.87 17.06 25.97
CA THR A 413 19.20 17.06 25.35
C THR A 413 19.30 15.85 24.43
N VAL A 414 19.48 16.12 23.12
CA VAL A 414 19.70 15.07 22.12
C VAL A 414 21.17 14.65 22.15
N VAL A 415 21.41 13.37 22.36
CA VAL A 415 22.75 12.76 22.42
C VAL A 415 23.00 11.86 21.21
N ALA A 416 24.26 11.77 20.78
CA ALA A 416 24.65 10.96 19.63
C ALA A 416 24.70 9.45 19.93
N GLY A 417 24.98 9.08 21.20
CA GLY A 417 25.08 7.68 21.66
C GLY A 417 24.47 7.48 23.03
N ALA A 418 24.77 6.36 23.67
CA ALA A 418 24.41 6.16 25.07
C ALA A 418 25.13 7.20 25.94
N PRO A 419 24.41 7.96 26.79
CA PRO A 419 25.00 9.04 27.55
C PRO A 419 25.98 8.52 28.62
N ASP A 420 27.10 9.17 28.75
CA ASP A 420 28.07 8.92 29.81
C ASP A 420 27.61 9.46 31.18
N ILE A 421 28.40 9.22 32.22
CA ILE A 421 28.08 9.66 33.59
C ILE A 421 28.04 11.19 33.70
N ALA A 422 28.91 11.92 32.99
CA ALA A 422 28.96 13.37 33.03
C ALA A 422 27.70 13.96 32.40
N GLN A 423 27.30 13.46 31.25
CA GLN A 423 26.07 13.85 30.55
C GLN A 423 24.83 13.58 31.43
N ARG A 424 24.75 12.39 32.07
CA ARG A 424 23.62 12.03 32.96
C ARG A 424 23.51 12.93 34.19
N ARG A 425 24.64 13.43 34.70
CA ARG A 425 24.67 14.35 35.85
C ARG A 425 24.37 15.80 35.49
N SER A 426 24.65 16.20 34.26
CA SER A 426 24.48 17.58 33.79
C SER A 426 23.17 17.86 33.07
N HIS A 427 22.46 16.83 32.62
CA HIS A 427 21.22 16.97 31.86
C HIS A 427 20.08 16.13 32.46
N PRO A 428 18.94 16.76 32.81
CA PRO A 428 17.82 16.05 33.46
C PRO A 428 17.01 15.17 32.50
N ARG A 429 17.07 15.45 31.18
CA ARG A 429 16.31 14.75 30.13
C ARG A 429 17.22 14.46 28.96
N LEU A 430 17.51 13.19 28.75
CA LEU A 430 18.42 12.73 27.69
C LEU A 430 17.66 11.84 26.72
N VAL A 431 17.81 12.12 25.42
CA VAL A 431 17.18 11.35 24.36
C VAL A 431 18.19 11.14 23.22
N ARG A 432 18.20 9.92 22.67
CA ARG A 432 18.93 9.60 21.45
C ARG A 432 17.94 9.41 20.32
N LEU A 433 18.27 9.95 19.14
CA LEU A 433 17.50 9.80 17.91
C LEU A 433 18.34 9.02 16.89
N VAL A 434 17.80 7.93 16.38
CA VAL A 434 18.41 7.16 15.28
C VAL A 434 17.39 7.16 14.14
N TRP A 435 17.68 7.94 13.11
CA TRP A 435 16.83 8.07 11.94
C TRP A 435 17.13 6.96 10.94
N GLN A 436 16.08 6.37 10.40
CA GLN A 436 16.17 5.45 9.27
C GLN A 436 16.21 6.25 7.96
N PRO A 437 16.75 5.69 6.88
CA PRO A 437 16.61 6.29 5.55
C PRO A 437 15.15 6.62 5.26
N GLY A 438 14.90 7.72 4.59
CA GLY A 438 13.57 8.17 4.24
C GLY A 438 13.59 8.93 2.92
N TYR A 439 12.41 9.15 2.34
CA TYR A 439 12.23 9.84 1.09
C TYR A 439 10.94 10.69 1.08
N PRO A 440 10.87 11.72 0.21
CA PRO A 440 9.70 12.59 0.10
C PRO A 440 8.51 11.89 -0.55
N GLY A 441 7.32 12.45 -0.39
CA GLY A 441 6.14 12.04 -1.13
C GLY A 441 6.15 12.53 -2.58
N LEU A 442 5.30 11.93 -3.40
CA LEU A 442 5.04 12.30 -4.79
C LEU A 442 3.59 12.71 -4.97
N GLU A 443 3.36 13.71 -5.81
CA GLU A 443 2.03 14.11 -6.31
C GLU A 443 2.11 14.35 -7.81
N THR A 444 1.23 13.70 -8.58
CA THR A 444 1.00 13.97 -10.00
C THR A 444 -0.34 14.69 -10.13
N ASP A 445 -0.33 15.85 -10.79
CA ASP A 445 -1.56 16.60 -11.04
C ASP A 445 -2.49 15.83 -12.00
N MET A 446 -3.67 15.47 -11.48
CA MET A 446 -4.71 14.73 -12.24
C MET A 446 -5.24 15.51 -13.45
N SER A 447 -5.00 16.82 -13.54
CA SER A 447 -5.39 17.66 -14.70
C SER A 447 -4.43 17.57 -15.87
N LEU A 448 -3.24 16.98 -15.71
CA LEU A 448 -2.27 16.81 -16.79
C LEU A 448 -2.86 15.98 -17.95
N PRO A 449 -2.50 16.29 -19.20
CA PRO A 449 -3.00 15.54 -20.35
C PRO A 449 -2.76 14.02 -20.24
N ALA A 450 -1.58 13.59 -19.78
CA ALA A 450 -1.27 12.18 -19.58
C ALA A 450 -2.16 11.54 -18.50
N ALA A 451 -2.43 12.25 -17.40
CA ALA A 451 -3.31 11.77 -16.33
C ALA A 451 -4.75 11.59 -16.82
N ARG A 452 -5.28 12.58 -17.55
CA ARG A 452 -6.61 12.47 -18.17
C ARG A 452 -6.69 11.34 -19.19
N ALA A 453 -5.63 11.12 -19.96
CA ALA A 453 -5.56 10.00 -20.90
C ALA A 453 -5.58 8.65 -20.20
N ALA A 454 -4.84 8.49 -19.07
CA ALA A 454 -4.85 7.29 -18.26
C ALA A 454 -6.23 7.04 -17.62
N ILE A 455 -6.88 8.08 -17.08
CA ILE A 455 -8.26 7.99 -16.56
C ILE A 455 -9.22 7.54 -17.68
N ALA A 456 -9.13 8.15 -18.85
CA ALA A 456 -9.98 7.79 -19.98
C ALA A 456 -9.71 6.34 -20.47
N ALA A 457 -8.45 5.89 -20.48
CA ALA A 457 -8.11 4.51 -20.82
C ALA A 457 -8.71 3.53 -19.80
N MET A 458 -8.65 3.85 -18.50
CA MET A 458 -9.26 3.02 -17.47
C MET A 458 -10.80 2.92 -17.63
N HIS A 459 -11.47 4.02 -17.96
CA HIS A 459 -12.90 3.99 -18.26
C HIS A 459 -13.24 3.18 -19.54
N ARG A 460 -12.29 2.97 -20.44
CA ARG A 460 -12.48 2.06 -21.58
C ARG A 460 -12.34 0.58 -21.17
N ALA A 461 -11.54 0.31 -20.16
CA ALA A 461 -11.30 -1.04 -19.68
C ALA A 461 -12.45 -1.61 -18.84
N THR A 462 -13.31 -0.77 -18.26
CA THR A 462 -14.30 -1.23 -17.30
C THR A 462 -15.64 -0.53 -17.46
N GLN A 463 -16.73 -1.27 -17.16
CA GLN A 463 -18.07 -0.70 -17.00
C GLN A 463 -18.35 -0.24 -15.57
N GLN A 464 -17.42 -0.48 -14.65
CA GLN A 464 -17.51 -0.07 -13.25
C GLN A 464 -16.98 1.37 -13.07
N PRO A 465 -17.37 2.07 -12.01
CA PRO A 465 -16.68 3.28 -11.59
C PRO A 465 -15.18 3.02 -11.39
N VAL A 466 -14.38 4.04 -11.63
CA VAL A 466 -12.92 3.99 -11.40
C VAL A 466 -12.60 4.79 -10.15
N ALA A 467 -11.97 4.14 -9.18
CA ALA A 467 -11.49 4.79 -7.98
C ALA A 467 -10.24 5.63 -8.30
N LEU A 468 -10.36 6.95 -8.19
CA LEU A 468 -9.25 7.87 -8.43
C LEU A 468 -8.68 8.32 -7.07
N LEU A 469 -7.51 7.79 -6.71
CA LEU A 469 -6.84 8.12 -5.46
C LEU A 469 -5.82 9.25 -5.71
N PRO A 470 -6.04 10.46 -5.18
CA PRO A 470 -5.04 11.53 -5.33
C PRO A 470 -3.69 11.13 -4.73
N MET A 471 -3.72 10.29 -3.70
CA MET A 471 -2.53 9.76 -3.04
C MET A 471 -2.81 8.37 -2.47
N MET A 472 -1.91 7.45 -2.71
CA MET A 472 -1.86 6.14 -2.07
C MET A 472 -1.38 6.28 -0.62
N GLY A 473 -1.91 5.46 0.28
CA GLY A 473 -1.55 5.48 1.70
C GLY A 473 -0.17 4.93 2.01
N ALA A 474 0.33 3.99 1.20
CA ALA A 474 1.66 3.40 1.32
C ALA A 474 2.75 4.36 0.82
N SER A 475 4.00 3.98 1.03
CA SER A 475 5.17 4.72 0.58
C SER A 475 6.06 3.80 -0.24
N VAL A 476 6.31 4.19 -1.47
CA VAL A 476 7.21 3.55 -2.43
C VAL A 476 8.14 4.61 -3.01
N PRO A 477 9.37 4.29 -3.42
CA PRO A 477 10.36 5.29 -3.85
C PRO A 477 10.09 5.85 -5.26
N ILE A 478 8.83 5.89 -5.71
CA ILE A 478 8.42 6.35 -7.05
C ILE A 478 8.68 7.84 -7.30
N TYR A 479 8.96 8.63 -6.26
CA TYR A 479 9.44 10.00 -6.41
C TYR A 479 10.70 10.10 -7.29
N LEU A 480 11.54 9.04 -7.30
CA LEU A 480 12.75 8.98 -8.13
C LEU A 480 12.44 9.12 -9.62
N PHE A 481 11.37 8.48 -10.08
CA PHE A 481 10.97 8.55 -11.49
C PHE A 481 10.57 9.97 -11.87
N ALA A 482 9.75 10.62 -11.06
CA ALA A 482 9.36 12.01 -11.30
C ALA A 482 10.53 12.97 -11.18
N ASP A 483 11.44 12.76 -10.21
CA ASP A 483 12.60 13.62 -10.02
C ASP A 483 13.63 13.50 -11.16
N ILE A 484 13.94 12.29 -11.58
CA ILE A 484 14.96 12.03 -12.60
C ILE A 484 14.45 12.35 -14.01
N PHE A 485 13.24 11.93 -14.34
CA PHE A 485 12.71 12.03 -15.71
C PHE A 485 11.84 13.28 -15.93
N LYS A 486 11.35 13.93 -14.87
CA LYS A 486 10.47 15.12 -14.94
C LYS A 486 9.19 14.88 -15.74
N VAL A 487 8.57 13.72 -15.55
CA VAL A 487 7.35 13.28 -16.23
C VAL A 487 6.31 12.84 -15.21
N PRO A 488 5.01 12.76 -15.59
CA PRO A 488 3.99 12.19 -14.73
C PRO A 488 4.29 10.74 -14.35
N VAL A 489 3.97 10.40 -13.09
CA VAL A 489 4.01 9.03 -12.55
C VAL A 489 2.63 8.72 -12.00
N ILE A 490 2.02 7.63 -12.46
CA ILE A 490 0.65 7.24 -12.12
C ILE A 490 0.66 5.77 -11.73
N GLY A 491 -0.02 5.42 -10.65
CA GLY A 491 -0.19 4.04 -10.24
C GLY A 491 -1.33 3.36 -10.99
N LEU A 492 -1.09 2.12 -11.37
CA LEU A 492 -2.04 1.20 -11.99
C LEU A 492 -2.09 -0.09 -11.15
N PRO A 493 -2.59 -0.03 -9.91
CA PRO A 493 -2.67 -1.19 -9.03
C PRO A 493 -3.72 -2.18 -9.54
N ILE A 494 -3.46 -3.47 -9.34
CA ILE A 494 -4.39 -4.51 -9.77
C ILE A 494 -4.75 -5.50 -8.68
N VAL A 495 -3.94 -5.64 -7.62
CA VAL A 495 -4.12 -6.70 -6.62
C VAL A 495 -5.19 -6.35 -5.59
N ASN A 496 -5.75 -7.35 -4.94
CA ASN A 496 -6.81 -7.13 -3.96
C ASN A 496 -6.26 -6.51 -2.66
N HIS A 497 -7.03 -5.62 -2.04
CA HIS A 497 -6.63 -4.92 -0.81
C HIS A 497 -6.47 -5.85 0.42
N ASP A 498 -7.07 -7.04 0.36
CA ASP A 498 -7.05 -8.08 1.38
C ASP A 498 -6.11 -9.25 0.98
N ASP A 499 -4.97 -8.92 0.39
CA ASP A 499 -3.98 -9.85 -0.17
C ASP A 499 -2.95 -10.35 0.83
N ASN A 500 -2.93 -9.85 2.06
CA ASN A 500 -1.91 -10.11 3.07
C ASN A 500 -0.49 -9.71 2.61
N GLN A 501 -0.36 -8.63 1.85
CA GLN A 501 0.93 -8.06 1.45
C GLN A 501 1.87 -7.96 2.65
N HIS A 502 3.14 -8.34 2.50
CA HIS A 502 4.19 -8.39 3.52
C HIS A 502 3.92 -9.36 4.70
N ALA A 503 2.78 -10.03 4.74
CA ALA A 503 2.43 -11.01 5.77
C ALA A 503 2.48 -12.45 5.25
N ALA A 504 2.23 -13.42 6.12
CA ALA A 504 2.06 -14.81 5.72
C ALA A 504 0.73 -15.01 4.98
N ASN A 505 0.71 -16.02 4.09
CA ASN A 505 -0.46 -16.33 3.25
C ASN A 505 -0.86 -15.19 2.31
N GLU A 506 0.12 -14.44 1.78
CA GLU A 506 -0.09 -13.52 0.68
C GLU A 506 -0.85 -14.20 -0.45
N ASN A 507 -1.82 -13.48 -1.06
CA ASN A 507 -2.71 -14.10 -2.02
C ASN A 507 -3.28 -13.10 -3.03
N LEU A 508 -3.49 -13.58 -4.24
CA LEU A 508 -4.10 -12.84 -5.34
C LEU A 508 -5.47 -13.44 -5.68
N ARG A 509 -6.53 -12.63 -5.65
CA ARG A 509 -7.83 -13.03 -6.19
C ARG A 509 -7.77 -13.04 -7.71
N LEU A 510 -8.28 -14.10 -8.35
CA LEU A 510 -8.22 -14.24 -9.81
C LEU A 510 -8.95 -13.11 -10.54
N GLN A 511 -10.09 -12.61 -10.02
CA GLN A 511 -10.77 -11.46 -10.61
C GLN A 511 -9.86 -10.25 -10.73
N ASN A 512 -9.01 -9.99 -9.75
CA ASN A 512 -8.07 -8.88 -9.78
C ASN A 512 -7.01 -9.02 -10.88
N LEU A 513 -6.54 -10.25 -11.12
CA LEU A 513 -5.64 -10.52 -12.25
C LEU A 513 -6.34 -10.27 -13.60
N TRP A 514 -7.61 -10.71 -13.71
CA TRP A 514 -8.41 -10.50 -14.92
C TRP A 514 -8.67 -9.03 -15.19
N ASP A 515 -9.12 -8.27 -14.19
CA ASP A 515 -9.31 -6.82 -14.28
C ASP A 515 -8.00 -6.08 -14.62
N GLY A 516 -6.88 -6.59 -14.09
CA GLY A 516 -5.54 -6.09 -14.39
C GLY A 516 -5.17 -6.27 -15.87
N ILE A 517 -5.46 -7.42 -16.45
CA ILE A 517 -5.24 -7.66 -17.90
C ILE A 517 -6.02 -6.66 -18.74
N ASP A 518 -7.29 -6.42 -18.40
CA ASP A 518 -8.13 -5.44 -19.10
C ASP A 518 -7.55 -4.01 -18.97
N ALA A 519 -7.12 -3.63 -17.77
CA ALA A 519 -6.51 -2.33 -17.51
C ALA A 519 -5.21 -2.12 -18.30
N TYR A 520 -4.29 -3.08 -18.29
CA TYR A 520 -3.04 -3.00 -19.06
C TYR A 520 -3.31 -2.98 -20.57
N ALA A 521 -4.29 -3.76 -21.05
CA ALA A 521 -4.66 -3.75 -22.48
C ALA A 521 -5.16 -2.37 -22.92
N ALA A 522 -6.02 -1.73 -22.13
CA ALA A 522 -6.49 -0.38 -22.42
C ALA A 522 -5.36 0.67 -22.37
N MET A 523 -4.44 0.56 -21.40
CA MET A 523 -3.27 1.44 -21.30
C MET A 523 -2.33 1.28 -22.52
N MET A 524 -2.16 0.07 -23.05
CA MET A 524 -1.31 -0.15 -24.22
C MET A 524 -1.98 0.30 -25.53
N SER A 525 -3.30 0.09 -25.67
CA SER A 525 -3.99 0.20 -26.96
C SER A 525 -4.36 1.62 -27.34
N ASP A 526 -4.53 2.56 -26.37
CA ASP A 526 -5.17 3.84 -26.68
C ASP A 526 -4.79 5.00 -25.76
N LEU A 527 -3.57 5.03 -25.26
CA LEU A 527 -3.06 6.22 -24.56
C LEU A 527 -2.68 7.30 -25.59
N GLN A 528 -3.50 8.35 -25.66
CA GLN A 528 -3.27 9.50 -26.55
C GLN A 528 -3.43 10.82 -25.77
N TRP A 529 -2.41 11.69 -25.79
CA TRP A 529 -2.44 13.03 -25.22
C TRP A 529 -1.50 14.01 -25.91
#